data_98cf50e8f6d67dc17e00eef3e0cc7050
#
_entry.id   98cf50e8f6d67dc17e00eef3e0cc7050
#
_cell.length_a   1.000
_cell.length_b   1.000
_cell.length_c   1.000
_cell.angle_alpha   90.00
_cell.angle_beta   90.00
_cell.angle_gamma   90.00
#
_symmetry.space_group_name_H-M   'P 1'
#
loop_
_entity.id
_entity.type
_entity.pdbx_description
1 polymer ?
#
loop_
_entity_poly.entity_id
_entity_poly.type
_entity_poly.pdbx_seq_one_letter_code
_entity_poly.pdbx_strand_id
1 'polypeptide(L)'
;MEIRKVEKDKKKYLALLLLADEQEDMIDRYLERGTMYVLEDGEVKAECVVADEGDGVLELKNIAVEPDFQGKGYGKALVDFLIRT
;
A
#
# COMPACT_ATOMS: atom_id res chain seq x y z
N MET A 1 -9.76 13.00 -4.20
CA MET A 1 -8.72 11.97 -3.91
C MET A 1 -8.48 11.92 -2.42
N GLU A 2 -8.47 10.73 -1.87
CA GLU A 2 -8.28 10.52 -0.44
C GLU A 2 -7.30 9.40 -0.20
N ILE A 3 -6.39 9.57 0.76
CA ILE A 3 -5.50 8.50 1.23
C ILE A 3 -5.93 8.18 2.64
N ARG A 4 -6.25 6.92 2.90
CA ARG A 4 -6.73 6.51 4.21
C ARG A 4 -6.05 5.22 4.68
N LYS A 5 -5.94 5.09 5.98
CA LYS A 5 -5.38 3.90 6.62
C LYS A 5 -6.42 2.78 6.62
N VAL A 6 -5.97 1.57 6.30
CA VAL A 6 -6.82 0.39 6.35
C VAL A 6 -6.63 -0.28 7.71
N GLU A 7 -7.68 -0.25 8.53
CA GLU A 7 -7.61 -0.75 9.91
C GLU A 7 -7.85 -2.26 10.01
N LYS A 8 -8.65 -2.83 9.10
CA LYS A 8 -8.97 -4.26 9.14
C LYS A 8 -9.31 -4.74 7.74
N ASP A 9 -9.39 -6.07 7.58
CA ASP A 9 -9.74 -6.70 6.31
C ASP A 9 -8.79 -6.29 5.18
N LYS A 10 -7.50 -6.22 5.49
CA LYS A 10 -6.49 -5.79 4.53
C LYS A 10 -6.45 -6.70 3.30
N LYS A 11 -6.78 -7.97 3.48
CA LYS A 11 -6.81 -8.96 2.38
C LYS A 11 -7.90 -8.71 1.35
N LYS A 12 -8.85 -7.83 1.63
CA LYS A 12 -9.82 -7.47 0.61
C LYS A 12 -9.16 -6.77 -0.58
N TYR A 13 -7.94 -6.27 -0.38
CA TYR A 13 -7.14 -5.65 -1.44
C TYR A 13 -6.05 -6.59 -1.98
N LEU A 14 -6.22 -7.92 -1.79
CA LEU A 14 -5.19 -8.89 -2.16
C LEU A 14 -4.81 -8.82 -3.64
N ALA A 15 -5.79 -8.65 -4.52
CA ALA A 15 -5.49 -8.57 -5.96
C ALA A 15 -4.52 -7.42 -6.26
N LEU A 16 -4.68 -6.29 -5.59
CA LEU A 16 -3.81 -5.14 -5.76
C LEU A 16 -2.42 -5.40 -5.15
N LEU A 17 -2.39 -6.00 -3.97
CA LEU A 17 -1.12 -6.37 -3.30
C LEU A 17 -0.29 -7.32 -4.16
N LEU A 18 -0.96 -8.27 -4.85
CA LEU A 18 -0.28 -9.26 -5.68
C LEU A 18 0.38 -8.65 -6.92
N LEU A 19 0.02 -7.45 -7.31
CA LEU A 19 0.69 -6.76 -8.42
C LEU A 19 2.15 -6.45 -8.11
N ALA A 20 2.45 -6.18 -6.84
CA ALA A 20 3.82 -5.84 -6.43
C ALA A 20 4.57 -7.03 -5.85
N ASP A 21 3.87 -8.00 -5.26
CA ASP A 21 4.47 -9.18 -4.64
C ASP A 21 3.59 -10.37 -5.01
N GLU A 22 4.08 -11.21 -5.89
CA GLU A 22 3.29 -12.27 -6.54
C GLU A 22 2.95 -13.43 -5.62
N GLN A 23 3.53 -13.49 -4.42
CA GLN A 23 3.34 -14.61 -3.50
C GLN A 23 2.57 -14.17 -2.27
N GLU A 24 1.40 -14.74 -2.09
CA GLU A 24 0.53 -14.38 -0.96
C GLU A 24 1.19 -14.69 0.39
N ASP A 25 1.93 -15.79 0.48
CA ASP A 25 2.61 -16.15 1.73
C ASP A 25 3.67 -15.12 2.12
N MET A 26 4.30 -14.49 1.14
CA MET A 26 5.24 -13.39 1.42
C MET A 26 4.51 -12.16 1.91
N ILE A 27 3.37 -11.85 1.30
CA ILE A 27 2.52 -10.73 1.75
C ILE A 27 2.08 -10.96 3.19
N ASP A 28 1.71 -12.18 3.55
CA ASP A 28 1.27 -12.52 4.91
C ASP A 28 2.33 -12.24 5.96
N ARG A 29 3.60 -12.23 5.59
CA ARG A 29 4.68 -11.99 6.54
C ARG A 29 4.71 -10.57 7.07
N TYR A 30 4.19 -9.60 6.29
CA TYR A 30 4.27 -8.20 6.71
C TYR A 30 2.92 -7.48 6.79
N LEU A 31 1.86 -8.06 6.21
CA LEU A 31 0.61 -7.32 6.03
C LEU A 31 -0.04 -6.95 7.35
N GLU A 32 -0.19 -7.91 8.27
CA GLU A 32 -0.90 -7.63 9.52
C GLU A 32 -0.08 -6.78 10.48
N ARG A 33 1.24 -6.95 10.51
CA ARG A 33 2.09 -6.13 11.37
C ARG A 33 2.40 -4.76 10.78
N GLY A 34 2.20 -4.62 9.48
CA GLY A 34 2.46 -3.36 8.79
C GLY A 34 1.29 -2.41 8.85
N THR A 35 1.50 -1.21 8.37
CA THR A 35 0.46 -0.20 8.19
C THR A 35 0.15 -0.08 6.72
N MET A 36 -1.12 -0.25 6.37
CA MET A 36 -1.57 -0.19 4.98
C MET A 36 -2.37 1.07 4.74
N TYR A 37 -2.07 1.73 3.63
CA TYR A 37 -2.85 2.86 3.15
C TYR A 37 -3.38 2.56 1.76
N VAL A 38 -4.56 3.05 1.46
CA VAL A 38 -5.12 3.01 0.11
C VAL A 38 -5.41 4.42 -0.35
N LEU A 39 -5.23 4.63 -1.66
CA LEU A 39 -5.58 5.88 -2.30
C LEU A 39 -6.88 5.66 -3.06
N GLU A 40 -7.88 6.44 -2.72
CA GLU A 40 -9.21 6.34 -3.31
C GLU A 40 -9.52 7.61 -4.08
N ASP A 41 -9.93 7.44 -5.32
CA ASP A 41 -10.33 8.54 -6.19
C ASP A 41 -11.53 8.03 -7.01
N GLY A 42 -12.73 8.11 -6.39
CA GLY A 42 -13.91 7.44 -6.90
C GLY A 42 -13.95 5.97 -6.50
N GLU A 43 -12.85 5.27 -6.70
CA GLU A 43 -12.62 3.90 -6.26
C GLU A 43 -11.18 3.78 -5.81
N VAL A 44 -10.82 2.66 -5.18
CA VAL A 44 -9.44 2.45 -4.76
C VAL A 44 -8.57 2.19 -5.99
N LYS A 45 -7.55 3.01 -6.17
CA LYS A 45 -6.67 2.98 -7.35
C LYS A 45 -5.26 2.54 -7.02
N ALA A 46 -4.85 2.62 -5.76
CA ALA A 46 -3.49 2.30 -5.35
C ALA A 46 -3.44 1.94 -3.89
N GLU A 47 -2.39 1.25 -3.49
CA GLU A 47 -2.14 0.89 -2.09
C GLU A 47 -0.66 0.93 -1.78
N CYS A 48 -0.33 1.03 -0.49
CA CYS A 48 1.02 0.77 -0.02
C CYS A 48 0.97 0.16 1.38
N VAL A 49 2.03 -0.56 1.73
CA VAL A 49 2.22 -1.13 3.06
C VAL A 49 3.61 -0.75 3.53
N VAL A 50 3.69 -0.20 4.74
CA VAL A 50 4.97 0.10 5.38
C VAL A 50 5.06 -0.68 6.69
N ALA A 51 6.26 -1.06 7.08
CA ALA A 51 6.49 -1.77 8.32
C ALA A 51 7.59 -1.08 9.12
N ASP A 52 7.41 -1.04 10.43
CA ASP A 52 8.41 -0.51 11.35
C ASP A 52 9.44 -1.62 11.59
N GLU A 53 10.67 -1.39 11.16
CA GLU A 53 11.76 -2.34 11.31
C GLU A 53 12.61 -2.07 12.55
N GLY A 54 12.17 -1.13 13.41
CA GLY A 54 12.89 -0.77 14.62
C GLY A 54 13.82 0.40 14.42
N ASP A 55 14.24 1.03 15.52
CA ASP A 55 15.20 2.13 15.52
C ASP A 55 14.78 3.30 14.63
N GLY A 56 13.47 3.51 14.49
CA GLY A 56 12.95 4.60 13.68
C GLY A 56 12.99 4.34 12.17
N VAL A 57 13.29 3.12 11.75
CA VAL A 57 13.34 2.77 10.34
C VAL A 57 11.99 2.23 9.89
N LEU A 58 11.42 2.86 8.87
CA LEU A 58 10.23 2.36 8.20
C LEU A 58 10.62 1.82 6.83
N GLU A 59 10.13 0.63 6.51
CA GLU A 59 10.42 0.01 5.22
C GLU A 59 9.14 -0.09 4.40
N LEU A 60 9.21 0.34 3.14
CA LEU A 60 8.11 0.18 2.21
C LEU A 60 8.10 -1.27 1.72
N LYS A 61 7.09 -2.02 2.13
CA LYS A 61 6.99 -3.45 1.82
C LYS A 61 6.25 -3.74 0.53
N ASN A 62 5.30 -2.89 0.16
CA ASN A 62 4.45 -3.11 -1.01
C ASN A 62 3.91 -1.76 -1.47
N ILE A 63 3.91 -1.54 -2.77
CA ILE A 63 3.22 -0.39 -3.36
C ILE A 63 2.75 -0.81 -4.75
N ALA A 64 1.48 -0.59 -5.02
CA ALA A 64 0.90 -0.99 -6.29
C ALA A 64 -0.18 0.00 -6.73
N VAL A 65 -0.28 0.20 -8.03
CA VAL A 65 -1.31 1.01 -8.67
C VAL A 65 -2.06 0.10 -9.63
N GLU A 66 -3.39 0.18 -9.63
CA GLU A 66 -4.21 -0.56 -10.58
C GLU A 66 -3.70 -0.30 -12.00
N PRO A 67 -3.59 -1.35 -12.84
CA PRO A 67 -2.97 -1.21 -14.16
C PRO A 67 -3.58 -0.10 -15.02
N ASP A 68 -4.91 0.06 -14.96
CA ASP A 68 -5.60 1.07 -15.78
C ASP A 68 -5.29 2.49 -15.34
N PHE A 69 -4.70 2.68 -14.16
CA PHE A 69 -4.47 3.99 -13.60
C PHE A 69 -2.98 4.30 -13.40
N GLN A 70 -2.09 3.46 -13.90
CA GLN A 70 -0.66 3.72 -13.85
C GLN A 70 -0.30 4.92 -14.72
N GLY A 71 0.77 5.62 -14.33
CA GLY A 71 1.20 6.80 -15.07
C GLY A 71 0.43 8.07 -14.78
N LYS A 72 -0.47 8.04 -13.78
CA LYS A 72 -1.29 9.21 -13.41
C LYS A 72 -0.85 9.87 -12.11
N GLY A 73 0.24 9.41 -11.52
CA GLY A 73 0.79 10.00 -10.32
C GLY A 73 0.25 9.45 -9.01
N TYR A 74 -0.54 8.39 -9.02
CA TYR A 74 -1.09 7.82 -7.79
C TYR A 74 -0.02 7.22 -6.90
N GLY A 75 0.94 6.50 -7.48
CA GLY A 75 2.06 5.94 -6.71
C GLY A 75 2.90 7.04 -6.08
N LYS A 76 3.18 8.09 -6.84
CA LYS A 76 3.93 9.24 -6.34
C LYS A 76 3.17 9.92 -5.20
N ALA A 77 1.86 10.04 -5.30
CA ALA A 77 1.04 10.65 -4.24
C ALA A 77 1.16 9.86 -2.94
N LEU A 78 1.17 8.52 -3.02
CA LEU A 78 1.36 7.68 -1.83
C LEU A 78 2.74 7.86 -1.22
N VAL A 79 3.78 7.86 -2.03
CA VAL A 79 5.15 8.07 -1.54
C VAL A 79 5.27 9.44 -0.88
N ASP A 80 4.75 10.48 -1.52
CA ASP A 80 4.77 11.83 -0.97
C ASP A 80 4.03 11.91 0.38
N PHE A 81 2.90 11.21 0.48
CA PHE A 81 2.14 11.12 1.73
C PHE A 81 2.98 10.49 2.84
N LEU A 82 3.67 9.38 2.55
CA LEU A 82 4.49 8.69 3.54
C LEU A 82 5.66 9.56 4.01
N ILE A 83 6.26 10.31 3.12
CA ILE A 83 7.38 11.19 3.47
C ILE A 83 6.93 12.30 4.41
N ARG A 84 5.69 12.79 4.27
CA ARG A 84 5.17 13.89 5.07
C ARG A 84 4.63 13.46 6.43
N THR A 85 4.39 12.20 6.60
CA THR A 85 3.93 11.68 7.89
C THR A 85 5.10 11.09 8.67
#